data_aa98d029ceb9c7e7ae68feb8db79f0cc
#
_entry.id   aa98d029ceb9c7e7ae68feb8db79f0cc
#
_cell.length_a   1.000
_cell.length_b   1.000
_cell.length_c   1.000
_cell.angle_alpha   90.00
_cell.angle_beta   90.00
_cell.angle_gamma   90.00
#
_symmetry.space_group_name_H-M   'P 1'
#
loop_
_entity.id
_entity.type
_entity.pdbx_description
1 polymer ?
#
loop_
_entity_poly.entity_id
_entity_poly.type
_entity_poly.pdbx_seq_one_letter_code
_entity_poly.pdbx_strand_id
1 'polypeptide(L)'
;MDFGQLHLFSQTTDMLAEGYEKLSVFDFENAESVFHQINKTISEKESDSERGLFCTGYWKEVFERLEKMVSTENVPYLFDQIERFEFNNHWGFQKLRSSLITHLIGLMLQQDRFYVNEKIAISDLYLRIAKRQIAERSLTGRINTTPADTPARFRLAHLQWNQKLKGTALRNYALGLLFDPESAPAQYLMCDQTAALIKSHGTHMTPAYGWIAGILPLMQVPEAVTPVSENHRNALACYGVMREAEKASKKRDMETCVELRKELKSGWPELYQEYYKLISKRTQPSLY
;
A
#
# COMPACT_ATOMS: atom_id res chain seq x y z
N MET A 1 -5.78 39.36 -35.03
CA MET A 1 -6.24 39.18 -33.64
C MET A 1 -6.06 40.54 -32.96
N ASP A 2 -7.14 41.09 -32.42
CA ASP A 2 -7.13 42.39 -31.82
C ASP A 2 -6.46 42.34 -30.43
N PHE A 3 -5.63 43.32 -30.10
CA PHE A 3 -4.93 43.40 -28.82
C PHE A 3 -5.89 43.33 -27.61
N GLY A 4 -7.13 43.83 -27.78
CA GLY A 4 -8.19 43.76 -26.80
C GLY A 4 -8.67 42.35 -26.50
N GLN A 5 -8.74 41.46 -27.50
CA GLN A 5 -9.13 40.06 -27.32
C GLN A 5 -8.04 39.26 -26.56
N LEU A 6 -6.78 39.49 -26.86
CA LEU A 6 -5.66 38.85 -26.14
C LEU A 6 -5.64 39.21 -24.65
N HIS A 7 -5.94 40.47 -24.31
CA HIS A 7 -6.01 40.93 -22.91
C HIS A 7 -7.20 40.30 -22.17
N LEU A 8 -8.35 40.18 -22.83
CA LEU A 8 -9.54 39.55 -22.24
C LEU A 8 -9.34 38.05 -21.97
N PHE A 9 -8.70 37.35 -22.90
CA PHE A 9 -8.35 35.92 -22.73
C PHE A 9 -7.38 35.66 -21.58
N SER A 10 -6.38 36.52 -21.43
CA SER A 10 -5.42 36.46 -20.31
C SER A 10 -6.15 36.66 -18.98
N GLN A 11 -6.95 37.72 -18.87
CA GLN A 11 -7.67 38.05 -17.63
C GLN A 11 -8.66 36.95 -17.21
N THR A 12 -9.35 36.32 -18.15
CA THR A 12 -10.30 35.22 -17.85
C THR A 12 -9.57 33.96 -17.38
N THR A 13 -8.41 33.66 -18.01
CA THR A 13 -7.60 32.51 -17.60
C THR A 13 -7.09 32.71 -16.18
N ASP A 14 -6.68 33.93 -15.83
CA ASP A 14 -6.21 34.26 -14.48
C ASP A 14 -7.35 34.17 -13.45
N MET A 15 -8.58 34.65 -13.81
CA MET A 15 -9.76 34.51 -12.94
C MET A 15 -10.17 33.04 -12.74
N LEU A 16 -10.15 32.20 -13.80
CA LEU A 16 -10.39 30.76 -13.65
C LEU A 16 -9.37 30.12 -12.73
N ALA A 17 -8.09 30.48 -12.87
CA ALA A 17 -7.04 30.03 -11.99
C ALA A 17 -7.29 30.42 -10.53
N GLU A 18 -7.70 31.68 -10.30
CA GLU A 18 -8.08 32.16 -8.98
C GLU A 18 -9.26 31.39 -8.38
N GLY A 19 -10.33 31.17 -9.15
CA GLY A 19 -11.50 30.42 -8.71
C GLY A 19 -11.13 28.98 -8.26
N TYR A 20 -10.34 28.29 -9.07
CA TYR A 20 -9.85 26.94 -8.69
C TYR A 20 -8.84 26.97 -7.56
N GLU A 21 -8.05 28.02 -7.40
CA GLU A 21 -7.17 28.22 -6.23
C GLU A 21 -8.00 28.30 -4.96
N LYS A 22 -9.01 29.17 -4.93
CA LYS A 22 -9.95 29.31 -3.82
C LYS A 22 -10.63 27.98 -3.49
N LEU A 23 -11.14 27.30 -4.52
CA LEU A 23 -11.76 25.98 -4.36
C LEU A 23 -10.80 24.95 -3.76
N SER A 24 -9.52 24.97 -4.15
CA SER A 24 -8.50 24.04 -3.65
C SER A 24 -8.13 24.26 -2.20
N VAL A 25 -8.39 25.39 -1.62
CA VAL A 25 -8.21 25.71 -0.20
C VAL A 25 -9.55 25.71 0.58
N PHE A 26 -10.62 25.21 -0.07
CA PHE A 26 -11.97 25.09 0.49
C PHE A 26 -12.63 26.42 0.84
N ASP A 27 -12.20 27.50 0.20
CA ASP A 27 -12.82 28.83 0.28
C ASP A 27 -13.98 28.92 -0.74
N PHE A 28 -15.07 28.19 -0.41
CA PHE A 28 -16.19 27.98 -1.33
C PHE A 28 -16.92 29.26 -1.71
N GLU A 29 -17.06 30.19 -0.77
CA GLU A 29 -17.77 31.44 -1.01
C GLU A 29 -17.05 32.34 -2.01
N ASN A 30 -15.73 32.50 -1.83
CA ASN A 30 -14.94 33.30 -2.77
C ASN A 30 -14.76 32.56 -4.11
N ALA A 31 -14.63 31.23 -4.14
CA ALA A 31 -14.61 30.46 -5.38
C ALA A 31 -15.90 30.66 -6.19
N GLU A 32 -17.05 30.54 -5.55
CA GLU A 32 -18.36 30.75 -6.14
C GLU A 32 -18.51 32.19 -6.73
N SER A 33 -18.08 33.18 -5.96
CA SER A 33 -18.10 34.59 -6.40
C SER A 33 -17.27 34.82 -7.68
N VAL A 34 -16.05 34.26 -7.71
CA VAL A 34 -15.16 34.37 -8.89
C VAL A 34 -15.76 33.68 -10.10
N PHE A 35 -16.30 32.46 -9.99
CA PHE A 35 -16.92 31.76 -11.11
C PHE A 35 -18.19 32.48 -11.62
N HIS A 36 -19.00 33.05 -10.74
CA HIS A 36 -20.14 33.88 -11.14
C HIS A 36 -19.73 35.16 -11.87
N GLN A 37 -18.61 35.78 -11.46
CA GLN A 37 -18.09 36.95 -12.15
C GLN A 37 -17.65 36.64 -13.58
N ILE A 38 -17.01 35.48 -13.80
CA ILE A 38 -16.62 35.01 -15.13
C ILE A 38 -17.84 34.81 -16.00
N ASN A 39 -18.90 34.15 -15.52
CA ASN A 39 -20.14 33.92 -16.28
C ASN A 39 -20.84 35.23 -16.70
N LYS A 40 -20.75 36.29 -15.89
CA LYS A 40 -21.33 37.61 -16.24
C LYS A 40 -20.51 38.36 -17.29
N THR A 41 -19.22 38.06 -17.40
CA THR A 41 -18.29 38.86 -18.22
C THR A 41 -18.02 38.23 -19.57
N ILE A 42 -18.14 36.89 -19.72
CA ILE A 42 -17.68 36.19 -20.93
C ILE A 42 -18.57 34.97 -21.23
N SER A 43 -19.29 35.04 -22.37
CA SER A 43 -20.15 33.96 -22.85
C SER A 43 -19.37 32.73 -23.43
N GLU A 44 -18.14 32.90 -23.88
CA GLU A 44 -17.37 31.83 -24.57
C GLU A 44 -16.71 30.78 -23.64
N LYS A 45 -16.59 31.09 -22.32
CA LYS A 45 -16.02 30.15 -21.32
C LYS A 45 -17.04 29.67 -20.28
N GLU A 46 -18.31 29.76 -20.63
CA GLU A 46 -19.43 29.35 -19.77
C GLU A 46 -19.28 27.94 -19.23
N SER A 47 -18.78 27.00 -20.05
CA SER A 47 -18.61 25.60 -19.65
C SER A 47 -17.55 25.35 -18.54
N ASP A 48 -16.49 26.14 -18.46
CA ASP A 48 -15.43 25.94 -17.47
C ASP A 48 -15.79 26.59 -16.13
N SER A 49 -16.46 27.75 -16.15
CA SER A 49 -16.99 28.41 -14.96
C SER A 49 -18.19 27.66 -14.38
N GLU A 50 -19.08 27.14 -15.23
CA GLU A 50 -20.21 26.29 -14.82
C GLU A 50 -19.72 25.02 -14.11
N ARG A 51 -18.67 24.37 -14.64
CA ARG A 51 -18.02 23.25 -13.97
C ARG A 51 -17.40 23.66 -12.63
N GLY A 52 -16.79 24.83 -12.56
CA GLY A 52 -16.28 25.40 -11.31
C GLY A 52 -17.38 25.58 -10.27
N LEU A 53 -18.52 26.18 -10.68
CA LEU A 53 -19.70 26.34 -9.82
C LEU A 53 -20.29 25.02 -9.35
N PHE A 54 -20.44 24.05 -10.25
CA PHE A 54 -20.92 22.72 -9.91
C PHE A 54 -20.00 22.07 -8.86
N CYS A 55 -18.68 22.12 -9.09
CA CYS A 55 -17.69 21.62 -8.16
C CYS A 55 -17.78 22.29 -6.78
N THR A 56 -17.91 23.63 -6.79
CA THR A 56 -18.00 24.42 -5.56
C THR A 56 -19.25 24.04 -4.76
N GLY A 57 -20.41 23.97 -5.39
CA GLY A 57 -21.68 23.58 -4.75
C GLY A 57 -21.62 22.16 -4.17
N TYR A 58 -21.13 21.20 -4.97
CA TYR A 58 -20.99 19.81 -4.52
C TYR A 58 -20.09 19.67 -3.28
N TRP A 59 -18.88 20.24 -3.31
CA TRP A 59 -17.94 20.12 -2.22
C TRP A 59 -18.32 20.94 -1.00
N LYS A 60 -18.96 22.10 -1.17
CA LYS A 60 -19.55 22.87 -0.07
C LYS A 60 -20.56 22.03 0.71
N GLU A 61 -21.48 21.35 0.02
CA GLU A 61 -22.46 20.45 0.63
C GLU A 61 -21.79 19.27 1.36
N VAL A 62 -20.74 18.68 0.76
CA VAL A 62 -19.96 17.61 1.39
C VAL A 62 -19.32 18.09 2.69
N PHE A 63 -18.69 19.26 2.72
CA PHE A 63 -18.04 19.81 3.90
C PHE A 63 -19.05 20.21 5.00
N GLU A 64 -20.20 20.78 4.64
CA GLU A 64 -21.28 21.07 5.59
C GLU A 64 -21.82 19.80 6.27
N ARG A 65 -21.82 18.67 5.55
CA ARG A 65 -22.18 17.36 6.13
C ARG A 65 -21.06 16.83 7.03
N LEU A 66 -19.79 16.95 6.62
CA LEU A 66 -18.64 16.54 7.42
C LEU A 66 -18.61 17.22 8.80
N GLU A 67 -18.94 18.53 8.87
CA GLU A 67 -18.98 19.28 10.12
C GLU A 67 -20.04 18.76 11.11
N LYS A 68 -21.12 18.16 10.59
CA LYS A 68 -22.24 17.61 11.39
C LYS A 68 -22.05 16.15 11.74
N MET A 69 -21.05 15.47 11.16
CA MET A 69 -20.84 14.05 11.36
C MET A 69 -20.01 13.74 12.60
N VAL A 70 -20.18 12.54 13.15
CA VAL A 70 -19.31 12.02 14.19
C VAL A 70 -17.91 11.80 13.60
N SER A 71 -16.87 12.13 14.35
CA SER A 71 -15.48 12.09 13.88
C SER A 71 -15.05 10.74 13.30
N THR A 72 -15.61 9.62 13.80
CA THR A 72 -15.29 8.26 13.31
C THR A 72 -15.84 7.95 11.92
N GLU A 73 -16.85 8.69 11.47
CA GLU A 73 -17.54 8.47 10.19
C GLU A 73 -17.02 9.39 9.07
N ASN A 74 -16.38 10.51 9.42
CA ASN A 74 -15.97 11.51 8.43
C ASN A 74 -14.88 11.00 7.47
N VAL A 75 -13.94 10.16 7.92
CA VAL A 75 -12.89 9.59 7.05
C VAL A 75 -13.48 8.68 5.97
N PRO A 76 -14.27 7.63 6.26
CA PRO A 76 -14.87 6.81 5.22
C PRO A 76 -15.83 7.60 4.33
N TYR A 77 -16.60 8.53 4.88
CA TYR A 77 -17.51 9.38 4.11
C TYR A 77 -16.76 10.24 3.09
N LEU A 78 -15.76 11.01 3.53
CA LEU A 78 -14.98 11.87 2.63
C LEU A 78 -14.26 11.05 1.56
N PHE A 79 -13.68 9.91 1.93
CA PHE A 79 -13.04 9.00 0.98
C PHE A 79 -14.04 8.55 -0.11
N ASP A 80 -15.25 8.13 0.30
CA ASP A 80 -16.29 7.69 -0.63
C ASP A 80 -16.72 8.83 -1.58
N GLN A 81 -16.86 10.07 -1.09
CA GLN A 81 -17.14 11.23 -1.94
C GLN A 81 -16.01 11.50 -2.94
N ILE A 82 -14.73 11.37 -2.52
CA ILE A 82 -13.56 11.53 -3.40
C ILE A 82 -13.56 10.45 -4.49
N GLU A 83 -13.88 9.19 -4.16
CA GLU A 83 -13.89 8.11 -5.14
C GLU A 83 -15.06 8.17 -6.12
N ARG A 84 -16.21 8.71 -5.71
CA ARG A 84 -17.39 8.87 -6.56
C ARG A 84 -17.36 10.09 -7.45
N PHE A 85 -16.63 11.13 -7.05
CA PHE A 85 -16.57 12.36 -7.83
C PHE A 85 -15.71 12.19 -9.08
N GLU A 86 -16.25 12.57 -10.24
CA GLU A 86 -15.53 12.48 -11.52
C GLU A 86 -14.56 13.65 -11.68
N PHE A 87 -13.33 13.47 -11.22
CA PHE A 87 -12.23 14.40 -11.51
C PHE A 87 -11.74 14.19 -12.93
N ASN A 88 -12.18 15.02 -13.85
CA ASN A 88 -11.61 15.03 -15.21
C ASN A 88 -10.15 15.51 -15.21
N ASN A 89 -9.52 15.49 -16.41
CA ASN A 89 -8.10 15.88 -16.56
C ASN A 89 -7.84 17.39 -16.50
N HIS A 90 -8.83 18.20 -16.15
CA HIS A 90 -8.63 19.64 -15.96
C HIS A 90 -7.72 19.91 -14.77
N TRP A 91 -6.72 20.80 -14.93
CA TRP A 91 -5.71 21.08 -13.90
C TRP A 91 -6.32 21.52 -12.55
N GLY A 92 -7.38 22.33 -12.56
CA GLY A 92 -8.08 22.78 -11.36
C GLY A 92 -8.70 21.62 -10.56
N PHE A 93 -9.26 20.62 -11.25
CA PHE A 93 -9.80 19.41 -10.62
C PHE A 93 -8.71 18.52 -10.03
N GLN A 94 -7.56 18.43 -10.68
CA GLN A 94 -6.42 17.66 -10.13
C GLN A 94 -5.85 18.34 -8.89
N LYS A 95 -5.83 19.69 -8.86
CA LYS A 95 -5.42 20.44 -7.67
C LYS A 95 -6.40 20.25 -6.52
N LEU A 96 -7.69 20.39 -6.77
CA LEU A 96 -8.75 20.12 -5.79
C LEU A 96 -8.67 18.69 -5.24
N ARG A 97 -8.53 17.68 -6.11
CA ARG A 97 -8.38 16.30 -5.71
C ARG A 97 -7.20 16.10 -4.76
N SER A 98 -6.06 16.70 -5.07
CA SER A 98 -4.87 16.63 -4.23
C SER A 98 -5.09 17.29 -2.87
N SER A 99 -5.82 18.41 -2.81
CA SER A 99 -6.18 19.08 -1.56
C SER A 99 -7.15 18.26 -0.72
N LEU A 100 -8.17 17.66 -1.34
CA LEU A 100 -9.13 16.77 -0.67
C LEU A 100 -8.45 15.53 -0.08
N ILE A 101 -7.54 14.91 -0.84
CA ILE A 101 -6.75 13.79 -0.33
C ILE A 101 -5.85 14.25 0.83
N THR A 102 -5.26 15.44 0.74
CA THR A 102 -4.44 16.00 1.83
C THR A 102 -5.28 16.26 3.09
N HIS A 103 -6.51 16.78 2.92
CA HIS A 103 -7.44 16.97 4.02
C HIS A 103 -7.86 15.63 4.66
N LEU A 104 -8.19 14.63 3.85
CA LEU A 104 -8.49 13.27 4.32
C LEU A 104 -7.33 12.67 5.13
N ILE A 105 -6.10 12.82 4.66
CA ILE A 105 -4.90 12.42 5.41
C ILE A 105 -4.83 13.14 6.76
N GLY A 106 -5.12 14.43 6.79
CA GLY A 106 -5.18 15.23 8.03
C GLY A 106 -6.18 14.65 9.03
N LEU A 107 -7.40 14.31 8.58
CA LEU A 107 -8.43 13.68 9.41
C LEU A 107 -7.99 12.31 9.95
N MET A 108 -7.35 11.50 9.11
CA MET A 108 -6.82 10.20 9.53
C MET A 108 -5.74 10.33 10.61
N LEU A 109 -4.82 11.30 10.47
CA LEU A 109 -3.77 11.55 11.45
C LEU A 109 -4.34 12.05 12.79
N GLN A 110 -5.35 12.92 12.76
CA GLN A 110 -6.04 13.39 13.97
C GLN A 110 -6.73 12.25 14.74
N GLN A 111 -7.17 11.20 14.04
CA GLN A 111 -7.84 10.03 14.62
C GLN A 111 -6.88 8.87 14.92
N ASP A 112 -5.58 9.04 14.74
CA ASP A 112 -4.58 7.95 14.79
C ASP A 112 -4.97 6.74 13.91
N ARG A 113 -5.58 7.02 12.76
CA ARG A 113 -6.13 6.01 11.87
C ARG A 113 -5.20 5.75 10.71
N PHE A 114 -4.70 4.51 10.59
CA PHE A 114 -3.79 4.13 9.50
C PHE A 114 -4.52 3.68 8.23
N TYR A 115 -5.71 3.08 8.37
CA TYR A 115 -6.52 2.57 7.26
C TYR A 115 -7.81 3.36 7.11
N VAL A 116 -8.18 3.73 5.88
CA VAL A 116 -9.55 4.21 5.56
C VAL A 116 -10.52 3.04 5.67
N ASN A 117 -10.14 1.92 5.06
CA ASN A 117 -10.83 0.63 5.06
C ASN A 117 -9.78 -0.49 4.87
N GLU A 118 -10.22 -1.75 4.80
CA GLU A 118 -9.31 -2.91 4.62
C GLU A 118 -8.40 -2.81 3.39
N LYS A 119 -8.81 -2.07 2.36
CA LYS A 119 -8.10 -1.98 1.07
C LYS A 119 -7.18 -0.78 0.94
N ILE A 120 -7.46 0.31 1.65
CA ILE A 120 -6.80 1.61 1.48
C ILE A 120 -6.13 2.05 2.78
N ALA A 121 -4.83 2.22 2.74
CA ALA A 121 -4.03 2.77 3.83
C ALA A 121 -3.68 4.24 3.56
N ILE A 122 -3.28 4.97 4.59
CA ILE A 122 -2.79 6.37 4.48
C ILE A 122 -1.59 6.47 3.51
N SER A 123 -0.77 5.43 3.42
CA SER A 123 0.33 5.34 2.46
C SER A 123 -0.14 5.37 1.01
N ASP A 124 -1.28 4.74 0.70
CA ASP A 124 -1.86 4.73 -0.64
C ASP A 124 -2.35 6.14 -1.02
N LEU A 125 -2.88 6.89 -0.06
CA LEU A 125 -3.27 8.30 -0.25
C LEU A 125 -2.05 9.19 -0.50
N TYR A 126 -0.96 9.01 0.25
CA TYR A 126 0.29 9.72 -0.03
C TYR A 126 0.84 9.45 -1.43
N LEU A 127 0.70 8.22 -1.93
CA LEU A 127 1.11 7.87 -3.31
C LEU A 127 0.25 8.57 -4.36
N ARG A 128 -1.06 8.72 -4.13
CA ARG A 128 -1.98 9.43 -5.04
C ARG A 128 -1.63 10.91 -5.21
N ILE A 129 -0.97 11.51 -4.22
CA ILE A 129 -0.48 12.91 -4.27
C ILE A 129 1.05 12.99 -4.46
N ALA A 130 1.64 11.95 -5.04
CA ALA A 130 3.05 11.83 -5.39
C ALA A 130 4.05 12.00 -4.21
N LYS A 131 3.61 11.85 -2.95
CA LYS A 131 4.45 11.94 -1.74
C LYS A 131 5.04 10.58 -1.34
N ARG A 132 5.77 9.94 -2.25
CA ARG A 132 6.31 8.58 -2.09
C ARG A 132 7.17 8.39 -0.85
N GLN A 133 8.06 9.33 -0.53
CA GLN A 133 8.93 9.21 0.65
C GLN A 133 8.13 9.22 1.96
N ILE A 134 7.04 9.99 2.01
CA ILE A 134 6.17 10.04 3.19
C ILE A 134 5.38 8.73 3.30
N ALA A 135 4.90 8.17 2.19
CA ALA A 135 4.25 6.87 2.16
C ALA A 135 5.16 5.77 2.73
N GLU A 136 6.43 5.73 2.32
CA GLU A 136 7.42 4.76 2.79
C GLU A 136 7.72 4.92 4.29
N ARG A 137 7.90 6.16 4.78
CA ARG A 137 8.09 6.44 6.21
C ARG A 137 6.87 6.03 7.04
N SER A 138 5.68 6.32 6.55
CA SER A 138 4.41 5.95 7.20
C SER A 138 4.29 4.43 7.35
N LEU A 139 4.59 3.66 6.30
CA LEU A 139 4.59 2.20 6.34
C LEU A 139 5.66 1.66 7.29
N THR A 140 6.87 2.21 7.24
CA THR A 140 7.96 1.82 8.15
C THR A 140 7.60 2.09 9.60
N GLY A 141 7.04 3.26 9.89
CA GLY A 141 6.53 3.61 11.22
C GLY A 141 5.46 2.62 11.70
N ARG A 142 4.49 2.30 10.85
CA ARG A 142 3.43 1.33 11.15
C ARG A 142 3.98 -0.06 11.47
N ILE A 143 4.93 -0.55 10.68
CA ILE A 143 5.55 -1.87 10.89
C ILE A 143 6.38 -1.90 12.16
N ASN A 144 7.00 -0.79 12.56
CA ASN A 144 7.76 -0.71 13.80
C ASN A 144 6.86 -0.73 15.05
N THR A 145 5.68 -0.10 14.98
CA THR A 145 4.69 -0.09 16.08
C THR A 145 3.80 -1.33 16.07
N THR A 146 3.51 -1.88 14.91
CA THR A 146 2.64 -3.05 14.73
C THR A 146 3.33 -4.04 13.79
N PRO A 147 4.32 -4.82 14.28
CA PRO A 147 5.10 -5.73 13.45
C PRO A 147 4.29 -6.80 12.70
N ALA A 148 3.12 -7.16 13.23
CA ALA A 148 2.20 -8.13 12.65
C ALA A 148 1.31 -7.57 11.54
N ASP A 149 1.42 -6.28 11.19
CA ASP A 149 0.63 -5.68 10.11
C ASP A 149 1.13 -6.14 8.74
N THR A 150 0.69 -7.32 8.33
CA THR A 150 1.02 -7.94 7.05
C THR A 150 0.61 -7.08 5.85
N PRO A 151 -0.59 -6.47 5.79
CA PRO A 151 -0.94 -5.55 4.72
C PRO A 151 0.02 -4.36 4.58
N ALA A 152 0.52 -3.79 5.68
CA ALA A 152 1.52 -2.72 5.62
C ALA A 152 2.88 -3.22 5.11
N ARG A 153 3.31 -4.44 5.50
CA ARG A 153 4.55 -5.06 5.01
C ARG A 153 4.51 -5.29 3.50
N PHE A 154 3.39 -5.79 2.98
CA PHE A 154 3.22 -6.02 1.54
C PHE A 154 3.23 -4.72 0.74
N ARG A 155 2.60 -3.65 1.24
CA ARG A 155 2.68 -2.31 0.63
C ARG A 155 4.11 -1.78 0.61
N LEU A 156 4.83 -1.92 1.72
CA LEU A 156 6.24 -1.51 1.78
C LEU A 156 7.09 -2.32 0.80
N ALA A 157 6.90 -3.64 0.75
CA ALA A 157 7.58 -4.51 -0.20
C ALA A 157 7.30 -4.12 -1.66
N HIS A 158 6.04 -3.79 -1.98
CA HIS A 158 5.67 -3.27 -3.29
C HIS A 158 6.43 -1.99 -3.67
N LEU A 159 6.51 -1.02 -2.75
CA LEU A 159 7.26 0.22 -2.97
C LEU A 159 8.75 -0.05 -3.19
N GLN A 160 9.34 -0.91 -2.37
CA GLN A 160 10.75 -1.32 -2.45
C GLN A 160 11.05 -2.08 -3.74
N TRP A 161 10.15 -2.96 -4.20
CA TRP A 161 10.28 -3.65 -5.47
C TRP A 161 10.35 -2.67 -6.65
N ASN A 162 9.45 -1.68 -6.67
CA ASN A 162 9.43 -0.63 -7.68
C ASN A 162 10.67 0.28 -7.63
N GLN A 163 11.36 0.34 -6.49
CA GLN A 163 12.66 1.00 -6.32
C GLN A 163 13.86 0.11 -6.69
N LYS A 164 13.60 -1.11 -7.18
CA LYS A 164 14.62 -2.14 -7.48
C LYS A 164 15.35 -2.67 -6.23
N LEU A 165 14.83 -2.42 -5.03
CA LEU A 165 15.33 -2.95 -3.75
C LEU A 165 14.77 -4.35 -3.50
N LYS A 166 14.98 -5.26 -4.45
CA LYS A 166 14.34 -6.60 -4.48
C LYS A 166 14.61 -7.42 -3.21
N GLY A 167 15.84 -7.42 -2.71
CA GLY A 167 16.20 -8.18 -1.50
C GLY A 167 15.41 -7.74 -0.27
N THR A 168 15.23 -6.41 -0.08
CA THR A 168 14.45 -5.85 1.03
C THR A 168 12.95 -6.13 0.85
N ALA A 169 12.46 -6.06 -0.38
CA ALA A 169 11.07 -6.40 -0.69
C ALA A 169 10.76 -7.87 -0.37
N LEU A 170 11.62 -8.81 -0.82
CA LEU A 170 11.47 -10.24 -0.53
C LEU A 170 11.51 -10.54 0.98
N ARG A 171 12.34 -9.81 1.72
CA ARG A 171 12.37 -9.89 3.19
C ARG A 171 11.03 -9.47 3.82
N ASN A 172 10.43 -8.37 3.35
CA ASN A 172 9.13 -7.91 3.86
C ASN A 172 7.99 -8.86 3.46
N TYR A 173 8.00 -9.44 2.25
CA TYR A 173 7.04 -10.49 1.88
C TYR A 173 7.18 -11.72 2.79
N ALA A 174 8.41 -12.22 3.00
CA ALA A 174 8.64 -13.36 3.87
C ALA A 174 8.15 -13.11 5.30
N LEU A 175 8.48 -11.95 5.89
CA LEU A 175 8.02 -11.57 7.22
C LEU A 175 6.50 -11.42 7.29
N GLY A 176 5.87 -10.80 6.30
CA GLY A 176 4.41 -10.69 6.25
C GLY A 176 3.74 -12.07 6.28
N LEU A 177 4.22 -13.00 5.44
CA LEU A 177 3.70 -14.37 5.39
C LEU A 177 3.97 -15.17 6.68
N LEU A 178 5.04 -14.85 7.43
CA LEU A 178 5.30 -15.45 8.73
C LEU A 178 4.43 -14.88 9.84
N PHE A 179 4.02 -13.59 9.76
CA PHE A 179 3.15 -12.98 10.76
C PHE A 179 1.68 -13.34 10.58
N ASP A 180 1.17 -13.16 9.37
CA ASP A 180 -0.23 -13.43 9.04
C ASP A 180 -0.38 -13.73 7.54
N PRO A 181 -0.29 -15.01 7.15
CA PRO A 181 -0.41 -15.42 5.75
C PRO A 181 -1.82 -15.23 5.18
N GLU A 182 -2.86 -15.16 6.05
CA GLU A 182 -4.26 -15.03 5.63
C GLU A 182 -4.60 -13.61 5.21
N SER A 183 -3.95 -12.61 5.82
CA SER A 183 -4.12 -11.19 5.50
C SER A 183 -3.18 -10.70 4.38
N ALA A 184 -2.46 -11.58 3.69
CA ALA A 184 -1.51 -11.21 2.64
C ALA A 184 -2.22 -10.65 1.38
N PRO A 185 -2.10 -9.35 1.05
CA PRO A 185 -2.82 -8.75 -0.07
C PRO A 185 -2.12 -9.01 -1.40
N ALA A 186 -2.70 -9.91 -2.22
CA ALA A 186 -2.12 -10.36 -3.49
C ALA A 186 -1.81 -9.20 -4.47
N GLN A 187 -2.58 -8.11 -4.44
CA GLN A 187 -2.38 -6.95 -5.34
C GLN A 187 -1.06 -6.21 -5.12
N TYR A 188 -0.40 -6.38 -3.98
CA TYR A 188 0.91 -5.78 -3.69
C TYR A 188 2.08 -6.74 -3.91
N LEU A 189 1.81 -7.98 -4.35
CA LEU A 189 2.84 -8.97 -4.61
C LEU A 189 3.39 -8.82 -6.03
N MET A 190 4.60 -8.26 -6.15
CA MET A 190 5.26 -7.96 -7.44
C MET A 190 6.26 -9.04 -7.88
N CYS A 191 6.48 -10.08 -7.08
CA CYS A 191 7.38 -11.16 -7.41
C CYS A 191 6.60 -12.36 -7.98
N ASP A 192 6.66 -12.55 -9.30
CA ASP A 192 5.95 -13.64 -9.99
C ASP A 192 6.31 -15.02 -9.43
N GLN A 193 7.57 -15.22 -9.05
CA GLN A 193 8.03 -16.48 -8.46
C GLN A 193 7.38 -16.72 -7.10
N THR A 194 7.26 -15.68 -6.25
CA THR A 194 6.56 -15.80 -4.97
C THR A 194 5.06 -16.02 -5.18
N ALA A 195 4.46 -15.36 -6.17
CA ALA A 195 3.05 -15.59 -6.54
C ALA A 195 2.79 -17.02 -7.02
N ALA A 196 3.71 -17.58 -7.80
CA ALA A 196 3.64 -18.98 -8.24
C ALA A 196 3.73 -19.95 -7.06
N LEU A 197 4.60 -19.68 -6.07
CA LEU A 197 4.70 -20.48 -4.86
C LEU A 197 3.42 -20.43 -4.01
N ILE A 198 2.83 -19.25 -3.86
CA ILE A 198 1.54 -19.11 -3.16
C ILE A 198 0.45 -19.94 -3.86
N LYS A 199 0.43 -19.91 -5.19
CA LYS A 199 -0.56 -20.68 -5.98
C LYS A 199 -0.39 -22.19 -5.81
N SER A 200 0.85 -22.67 -5.70
CA SER A 200 1.13 -24.13 -5.64
C SER A 200 1.14 -24.68 -4.21
N HIS A 201 1.52 -23.90 -3.21
CA HIS A 201 1.74 -24.39 -1.82
C HIS A 201 0.92 -23.63 -0.77
N GLY A 202 0.12 -22.64 -1.18
CA GLY A 202 -0.63 -21.75 -0.26
C GLY A 202 0.27 -20.72 0.44
N THR A 203 -0.36 -19.69 1.00
CA THR A 203 0.34 -18.58 1.68
C THR A 203 1.13 -19.04 2.90
N HIS A 204 0.60 -20.01 3.68
CA HIS A 204 1.20 -20.53 4.90
C HIS A 204 2.56 -21.20 4.65
N MET A 205 2.65 -22.07 3.64
CA MET A 205 3.86 -22.83 3.35
C MET A 205 4.85 -22.09 2.45
N THR A 206 4.44 -20.98 1.85
CA THR A 206 5.29 -20.18 0.94
C THR A 206 6.62 -19.74 1.56
N PRO A 207 6.75 -19.35 2.85
CA PRO A 207 8.05 -19.02 3.42
C PRO A 207 9.06 -20.19 3.36
N ALA A 208 8.60 -21.41 3.62
CA ALA A 208 9.45 -22.59 3.59
C ALA A 208 9.85 -22.99 2.16
N TYR A 209 8.88 -23.17 1.29
CA TYR A 209 9.16 -23.49 -0.12
C TYR A 209 9.91 -22.38 -0.85
N GLY A 210 9.64 -21.11 -0.51
CA GLY A 210 10.33 -19.97 -1.09
C GLY A 210 11.81 -19.92 -0.74
N TRP A 211 12.16 -20.32 0.49
CA TRP A 211 13.57 -20.45 0.86
C TRP A 211 14.23 -21.65 0.14
N ILE A 212 13.57 -22.81 0.10
CA ILE A 212 14.08 -24.00 -0.61
C ILE A 212 14.35 -23.67 -2.08
N ALA A 213 13.44 -22.93 -2.72
CA ALA A 213 13.58 -22.49 -4.11
C ALA A 213 14.60 -21.35 -4.31
N GLY A 214 15.20 -20.81 -3.25
CA GLY A 214 16.13 -19.69 -3.32
C GLY A 214 15.49 -18.34 -3.69
N ILE A 215 14.16 -18.23 -3.54
CA ILE A 215 13.38 -17.04 -3.85
C ILE A 215 13.25 -16.14 -2.62
N LEU A 216 12.82 -16.70 -1.49
CA LEU A 216 12.66 -15.95 -0.24
C LEU A 216 13.84 -16.21 0.69
N PRO A 217 14.26 -15.21 1.48
CA PRO A 217 15.32 -15.42 2.48
C PRO A 217 14.83 -16.28 3.66
N LEU A 218 15.75 -17.06 4.26
CA LEU A 218 15.48 -17.73 5.51
C LEU A 218 15.51 -16.72 6.65
N MET A 219 14.35 -16.43 7.20
CA MET A 219 14.18 -15.43 8.24
C MET A 219 14.14 -16.09 9.63
N GLN A 220 14.49 -15.31 10.65
CA GLN A 220 14.12 -15.68 12.01
C GLN A 220 12.61 -15.49 12.16
N VAL A 221 11.93 -16.50 12.72
CA VAL A 221 10.52 -16.30 13.13
C VAL A 221 10.55 -15.30 14.29
N PRO A 222 9.87 -14.15 14.15
CA PRO A 222 9.83 -13.17 15.24
C PRO A 222 9.10 -13.75 16.46
N GLU A 223 9.58 -13.44 17.66
CA GLU A 223 8.96 -13.91 18.92
C GLU A 223 7.50 -13.46 19.09
N ALA A 224 7.15 -12.31 18.48
CA ALA A 224 5.80 -11.76 18.51
C ALA A 224 4.81 -12.45 17.55
N VAL A 225 5.23 -13.48 16.78
CA VAL A 225 4.32 -14.20 15.89
C VAL A 225 3.38 -15.07 16.69
N THR A 226 2.09 -14.79 16.56
CA THR A 226 1.02 -15.62 17.09
C THR A 226 0.30 -16.30 15.93
N PRO A 227 0.16 -17.64 15.94
CA PRO A 227 -0.58 -18.34 14.88
C PRO A 227 -2.02 -17.84 14.76
N VAL A 228 -2.44 -17.47 13.56
CA VAL A 228 -3.82 -16.99 13.27
C VAL A 228 -4.78 -18.16 12.98
N SER A 229 -4.23 -19.33 12.64
CA SER A 229 -4.99 -20.55 12.38
C SER A 229 -4.14 -21.79 12.68
N GLU A 230 -4.77 -22.97 12.67
CA GLU A 230 -4.06 -24.27 12.83
C GLU A 230 -3.09 -24.53 11.67
N ASN A 231 -3.51 -24.18 10.44
CA ASN A 231 -2.62 -24.30 9.28
C ASN A 231 -1.39 -23.40 9.42
N HIS A 232 -1.57 -22.19 9.94
CA HIS A 232 -0.47 -21.28 10.21
C HIS A 232 0.45 -21.84 11.30
N ARG A 233 -0.09 -22.37 12.38
CA ARG A 233 0.70 -23.01 13.45
C ARG A 233 1.56 -24.15 12.92
N ASN A 234 0.97 -25.05 12.11
CA ASN A 234 1.67 -26.15 11.49
C ASN A 234 2.77 -25.66 10.53
N ALA A 235 2.52 -24.64 9.74
CA ALA A 235 3.49 -24.04 8.83
C ALA A 235 4.66 -23.37 9.58
N LEU A 236 4.40 -22.68 10.69
CA LEU A 236 5.42 -22.09 11.54
C LEU A 236 6.29 -23.15 12.22
N ALA A 237 5.69 -24.25 12.68
CA ALA A 237 6.43 -25.40 13.25
C ALA A 237 7.37 -25.98 12.18
N CYS A 238 6.86 -26.28 11.00
CA CYS A 238 7.64 -26.75 9.86
C CYS A 238 8.82 -25.81 9.53
N TYR A 239 8.54 -24.54 9.39
CA TYR A 239 9.54 -23.52 9.07
C TYR A 239 10.61 -23.40 10.18
N GLY A 240 10.17 -23.48 11.44
CA GLY A 240 11.06 -23.45 12.61
C GLY A 240 12.03 -24.63 12.62
N VAL A 241 11.52 -25.86 12.46
CA VAL A 241 12.34 -27.09 12.42
C VAL A 241 13.34 -27.02 11.25
N MET A 242 12.89 -26.62 10.06
CA MET A 242 13.77 -26.45 8.89
C MET A 242 14.88 -25.41 9.16
N ARG A 243 14.53 -24.28 9.76
CA ARG A 243 15.50 -23.22 10.07
C ARG A 243 16.54 -23.67 11.11
N GLU A 244 16.13 -24.37 12.18
CA GLU A 244 17.08 -24.88 13.19
C GLU A 244 17.94 -25.99 12.61
N ALA A 245 17.43 -26.83 11.68
CA ALA A 245 18.26 -27.82 10.96
C ALA A 245 19.35 -27.12 10.12
N GLU A 246 19.04 -26.03 9.45
CA GLU A 246 20.05 -25.25 8.70
C GLU A 246 21.07 -24.57 9.63
N LYS A 247 20.61 -24.09 10.79
CA LYS A 247 21.49 -23.48 11.80
C LYS A 247 22.45 -24.53 12.43
N ALA A 248 21.93 -25.69 12.76
CA ALA A 248 22.74 -26.84 13.23
C ALA A 248 23.76 -27.25 12.18
N SER A 249 23.36 -27.40 10.93
CA SER A 249 24.24 -27.70 9.80
C SER A 249 25.40 -26.70 9.66
N LYS A 250 25.10 -25.38 9.76
CA LYS A 250 26.11 -24.31 9.70
C LYS A 250 27.09 -24.37 10.89
N LYS A 251 26.61 -24.77 12.06
CA LYS A 251 27.45 -24.97 13.27
C LYS A 251 28.22 -26.29 13.29
N ARG A 252 28.01 -27.15 12.28
CA ARG A 252 28.53 -28.51 12.19
C ARG A 252 28.05 -29.42 13.32
N ASP A 253 26.91 -29.12 13.92
CA ASP A 253 26.22 -29.98 14.89
C ASP A 253 25.40 -31.01 14.09
N MET A 254 26.08 -32.12 13.76
CA MET A 254 25.49 -33.13 12.88
C MET A 254 24.43 -33.97 13.59
N GLU A 255 24.51 -34.15 14.89
CA GLU A 255 23.54 -34.92 15.68
C GLU A 255 22.17 -34.19 15.66
N THR A 256 22.14 -32.94 16.14
CA THR A 256 20.95 -32.11 16.12
C THR A 256 20.41 -31.93 14.70
N CYS A 257 21.28 -31.77 13.71
CA CYS A 257 20.88 -31.63 12.32
C CYS A 257 20.14 -32.86 11.79
N VAL A 258 20.62 -34.06 12.11
CA VAL A 258 19.99 -35.32 11.67
C VAL A 258 18.65 -35.52 12.36
N GLU A 259 18.52 -35.21 13.65
CA GLU A 259 17.26 -35.32 14.39
C GLU A 259 16.19 -34.41 13.82
N LEU A 260 16.52 -33.13 13.62
CA LEU A 260 15.58 -32.16 13.02
C LEU A 260 15.18 -32.55 11.59
N ARG A 261 16.09 -33.12 10.81
CA ARG A 261 15.76 -33.65 9.48
C ARG A 261 14.85 -34.87 9.49
N LYS A 262 14.98 -35.76 10.52
CA LYS A 262 14.04 -36.85 10.72
C LYS A 262 12.67 -36.33 11.10
N GLU A 263 12.59 -35.31 11.95
CA GLU A 263 11.35 -34.64 12.30
C GLU A 263 10.67 -34.02 11.07
N LEU A 264 11.40 -33.26 10.22
CA LEU A 264 10.89 -32.75 8.95
C LEU A 264 10.35 -33.86 8.05
N LYS A 265 11.10 -35.00 7.96
CA LYS A 265 10.70 -36.13 7.12
C LYS A 265 9.40 -36.77 7.60
N SER A 266 9.20 -36.88 8.91
CA SER A 266 8.00 -37.51 9.49
C SER A 266 6.79 -36.56 9.48
N GLY A 267 7.00 -35.26 9.79
CA GLY A 267 5.93 -34.28 9.91
C GLY A 267 5.51 -33.67 8.58
N TRP A 268 6.46 -33.45 7.67
CA TRP A 268 6.23 -32.77 6.38
C TRP A 268 6.99 -33.45 5.23
N PRO A 269 6.59 -34.67 4.83
CA PRO A 269 7.34 -35.50 3.88
C PRO A 269 7.52 -34.86 2.50
N GLU A 270 6.51 -34.14 1.99
CA GLU A 270 6.59 -33.47 0.68
C GLU A 270 7.62 -32.32 0.70
N LEU A 271 7.56 -31.46 1.71
CA LEU A 271 8.54 -30.38 1.87
C LEU A 271 9.95 -30.96 2.09
N TYR A 272 10.06 -32.04 2.89
CA TYR A 272 11.35 -32.69 3.13
C TYR A 272 11.99 -33.20 1.84
N GLN A 273 11.22 -33.73 0.88
CA GLN A 273 11.75 -34.18 -0.41
C GLN A 273 12.40 -33.02 -1.18
N GLU A 274 11.75 -31.85 -1.24
CA GLU A 274 12.32 -30.68 -1.90
C GLU A 274 13.54 -30.13 -1.14
N TYR A 275 13.46 -30.08 0.18
CA TYR A 275 14.57 -29.70 1.03
C TYR A 275 15.77 -30.66 0.88
N TYR A 276 15.53 -31.97 0.80
CA TYR A 276 16.59 -32.96 0.60
C TYR A 276 17.28 -32.77 -0.75
N LYS A 277 16.56 -32.49 -1.81
CA LYS A 277 17.15 -32.16 -3.13
C LYS A 277 18.08 -30.95 -3.05
N LEU A 278 17.69 -29.92 -2.29
CA LEU A 278 18.52 -28.72 -2.09
C LEU A 278 19.83 -29.06 -1.36
N ILE A 279 19.77 -29.79 -0.22
CA ILE A 279 20.96 -30.09 0.55
C ILE A 279 21.88 -31.09 -0.15
N SER A 280 21.34 -32.07 -0.90
CA SER A 280 22.11 -33.02 -1.69
C SER A 280 22.93 -32.33 -2.79
N LYS A 281 22.38 -31.30 -3.44
CA LYS A 281 23.12 -30.48 -4.41
C LYS A 281 24.30 -29.71 -3.77
N ARG A 282 24.14 -29.27 -2.51
CA ARG A 282 25.21 -28.54 -1.79
C ARG A 282 26.35 -29.42 -1.33
N THR A 283 26.10 -30.74 -1.12
CA THR A 283 27.08 -31.71 -0.66
C THR A 283 27.82 -32.40 -1.80
N GLN A 284 27.37 -32.31 -3.02
CA GLN A 284 28.13 -32.78 -4.19
C GLN A 284 29.28 -31.78 -4.46
N PRO A 285 30.55 -32.21 -4.40
CA PRO A 285 31.66 -31.36 -4.81
C PRO A 285 31.45 -30.98 -6.27
N SER A 286 31.58 -29.68 -6.57
CA SER A 286 31.61 -29.20 -7.95
C SER A 286 32.74 -29.94 -8.68
N LEU A 287 32.39 -30.85 -9.56
CA LEU A 287 33.30 -31.50 -10.49
C LEU A 287 33.67 -30.49 -11.62
N TYR A 288 34.33 -29.37 -11.24
CA TYR A 288 35.02 -28.49 -12.20
C TYR A 288 36.23 -27.85 -11.52
#